data_ccfb642f6247a5d2db4fb4bd36bfe8b7
#
_entry.id   ccfb642f6247a5d2db4fb4bd36bfe8b7
#
_cell.length_a   1.000
_cell.length_b   1.000
_cell.length_c   1.000
_cell.angle_alpha   90.00
_cell.angle_beta   90.00
_cell.angle_gamma   90.00
#
_symmetry.space_group_name_H-M   'P 1'
#
loop_
_entity.id
_entity.type
_entity.pdbx_description
1 polymer ?
#
loop_
_entity_poly.entity_id
_entity_poly.type
_entity_poly.pdbx_seq_one_letter_code
_entity_poly.pdbx_strand_id
1 'polypeptide(L)'
;MRQQSDGPVSSDRKGTSHYMMLIIDNYDSFTYNLVQYFGELGADLVVKRNDQVTLDEVAEMHPDRICISPGPGTPLDAGVSNDLILKFGPSTPILGVCLGHQCIGHVFGGEVVRADRIMHGKTSPIVHEGDGVFRTLPNPFEATRYHSLIVRRESLPPELEITAETAQGEIMGLRHRRYPIQGVQFHPESIMTGMGKQLLLNFLKT
;
A
#
# COMPACT_ATOMS: atom_id res chain seq x y z
N MET A 1 -16.20 -38.85 -49.09
CA MET A 1 -15.27 -37.73 -48.87
C MET A 1 -15.89 -36.85 -47.76
N ARG A 2 -15.38 -36.95 -46.55
CA ARG A 2 -15.77 -36.06 -45.41
C ARG A 2 -14.62 -35.13 -45.15
N GLN A 3 -14.86 -33.83 -45.34
CA GLN A 3 -13.90 -32.80 -44.97
C GLN A 3 -13.91 -32.64 -43.45
N GLN A 4 -12.76 -32.82 -42.80
CA GLN A 4 -12.50 -32.46 -41.45
C GLN A 4 -12.24 -30.95 -41.42
N SER A 5 -13.00 -30.22 -40.60
CA SER A 5 -12.78 -28.83 -40.29
C SER A 5 -11.80 -28.78 -39.11
N ASP A 6 -10.59 -28.27 -39.38
CA ASP A 6 -9.62 -27.93 -38.34
C ASP A 6 -10.14 -26.73 -37.51
N GLY A 7 -10.44 -26.98 -36.26
CA GLY A 7 -10.74 -25.92 -35.28
C GLY A 7 -9.45 -25.18 -34.88
N PRO A 8 -9.53 -23.91 -34.49
CA PRO A 8 -8.36 -23.12 -34.13
C PRO A 8 -7.70 -23.67 -32.86
N VAL A 9 -6.41 -23.90 -32.96
CA VAL A 9 -5.52 -24.27 -31.86
C VAL A 9 -5.50 -23.11 -30.85
N SER A 10 -6.03 -23.37 -29.67
CA SER A 10 -5.90 -22.48 -28.51
C SER A 10 -4.44 -22.41 -28.11
N SER A 11 -3.80 -21.26 -28.35
CA SER A 11 -2.44 -21.00 -27.87
C SER A 11 -2.45 -20.89 -26.34
N ASP A 12 -1.67 -21.73 -25.69
CA ASP A 12 -1.33 -21.69 -24.26
C ASP A 12 -0.86 -20.29 -23.85
N ARG A 13 -1.74 -19.54 -23.17
CA ARG A 13 -1.31 -18.39 -22.37
C ARG A 13 -0.75 -18.96 -21.07
N LYS A 14 0.55 -19.05 -20.96
CA LYS A 14 1.23 -19.23 -19.67
C LYS A 14 0.73 -18.13 -18.74
N GLY A 15 0.08 -18.55 -17.65
CA GLY A 15 -0.65 -17.67 -16.75
C GLY A 15 0.28 -16.74 -15.96
N THR A 16 0.50 -15.55 -16.47
CA THR A 16 0.79 -14.39 -15.61
C THR A 16 -0.56 -13.84 -15.19
N SER A 17 -0.90 -14.03 -13.93
CA SER A 17 -2.06 -13.40 -13.31
C SER A 17 -1.79 -11.88 -13.34
N HIS A 18 -2.33 -11.18 -14.33
CA HIS A 18 -2.30 -9.73 -14.38
C HIS A 18 -3.34 -9.20 -13.40
N TYR A 19 -2.88 -8.62 -12.30
CA TYR A 19 -3.75 -7.95 -11.32
C TYR A 19 -3.94 -6.50 -11.75
N MET A 20 -5.20 -6.07 -11.89
CA MET A 20 -5.52 -4.66 -12.07
C MET A 20 -5.38 -3.96 -10.72
N MET A 21 -4.44 -3.05 -10.63
CA MET A 21 -4.12 -2.31 -9.43
C MET A 21 -4.41 -0.83 -9.59
N LEU A 22 -5.29 -0.31 -8.76
CA LEU A 22 -5.55 1.12 -8.66
C LEU A 22 -4.54 1.77 -7.71
N ILE A 23 -3.88 2.82 -8.17
CA ILE A 23 -3.04 3.68 -7.34
C ILE A 23 -3.73 5.02 -7.17
N ILE A 24 -4.02 5.40 -5.92
CA ILE A 24 -4.50 6.73 -5.57
C ILE A 24 -3.29 7.63 -5.35
N ASP A 25 -3.15 8.62 -6.21
CA ASP A 25 -2.07 9.63 -6.15
C ASP A 25 -2.51 10.81 -5.26
N ASN A 26 -1.86 10.95 -4.11
CA ASN A 26 -2.05 12.04 -3.18
C ASN A 26 -1.14 13.25 -3.49
N TYR A 27 -0.83 13.48 -4.77
CA TYR A 27 0.02 14.60 -5.23
C TYR A 27 1.46 14.52 -4.70
N ASP A 28 2.01 13.31 -4.66
CA ASP A 28 3.37 13.06 -4.22
C ASP A 28 4.31 12.73 -5.38
N SER A 29 5.51 13.29 -5.36
CA SER A 29 6.52 13.02 -6.40
C SER A 29 7.00 11.56 -6.41
N PHE A 30 6.88 10.84 -5.30
CA PHE A 30 7.26 9.43 -5.19
C PHE A 30 6.17 8.47 -5.67
N THR A 31 4.94 8.93 -5.94
CA THR A 31 3.87 8.06 -6.47
C THR A 31 4.31 7.31 -7.73
N TYR A 32 5.02 7.98 -8.64
CA TYR A 32 5.48 7.34 -9.87
C TYR A 32 6.58 6.30 -9.67
N ASN A 33 7.33 6.35 -8.56
CA ASN A 33 8.25 5.27 -8.18
C ASN A 33 7.47 4.00 -7.76
N LEU A 34 6.33 4.16 -7.04
CA LEU A 34 5.41 3.04 -6.77
C LEU A 34 4.85 2.47 -8.05
N VAL A 35 4.39 3.33 -8.98
CA VAL A 35 3.90 2.94 -10.32
C VAL A 35 4.95 2.13 -11.05
N GLN A 36 6.19 2.62 -11.09
CA GLN A 36 7.29 1.91 -11.75
C GLN A 36 7.54 0.54 -11.11
N TYR A 37 7.65 0.47 -9.78
CA TYR A 37 7.95 -0.78 -9.09
C TYR A 37 6.83 -1.82 -9.26
N PHE A 38 5.57 -1.42 -9.13
CA PHE A 38 4.45 -2.34 -9.38
C PHE A 38 4.37 -2.77 -10.84
N GLY A 39 4.66 -1.88 -11.80
CA GLY A 39 4.74 -2.22 -13.23
C GLY A 39 5.86 -3.23 -13.52
N GLU A 40 7.05 -3.05 -12.95
CA GLU A 40 8.16 -4.00 -13.06
C GLU A 40 7.83 -5.37 -12.42
N LEU A 41 6.93 -5.39 -11.44
CA LEU A 41 6.42 -6.61 -10.80
C LEU A 41 5.24 -7.25 -11.57
N GLY A 42 4.82 -6.66 -12.70
CA GLY A 42 3.82 -7.23 -13.61
C GLY A 42 2.37 -6.88 -13.29
N ALA A 43 2.10 -5.83 -12.51
CA ALA A 43 0.74 -5.34 -12.28
C ALA A 43 0.25 -4.47 -13.45
N ASP A 44 -1.03 -4.60 -13.79
CA ASP A 44 -1.73 -3.68 -14.69
C ASP A 44 -2.20 -2.47 -13.89
N LEU A 45 -1.68 -1.28 -14.20
CA LEU A 45 -1.80 -0.11 -13.34
C LEU A 45 -2.78 0.92 -13.88
N VAL A 46 -3.67 1.38 -12.98
CA VAL A 46 -4.49 2.58 -13.17
C VAL A 46 -4.13 3.59 -12.09
N VAL A 47 -3.76 4.80 -12.47
CA VAL A 47 -3.42 5.87 -11.53
C VAL A 47 -4.52 6.94 -11.58
N LYS A 48 -5.05 7.29 -10.42
CA LYS A 48 -6.05 8.35 -10.27
C LYS A 48 -5.66 9.28 -9.14
N ARG A 49 -5.81 10.59 -9.33
CA ARG A 49 -5.63 11.56 -8.26
C ARG A 49 -6.76 11.48 -7.24
N ASN A 50 -6.44 11.72 -5.98
CA ASN A 50 -7.34 11.57 -4.84
C ASN A 50 -8.59 12.48 -4.88
N ASP A 51 -8.54 13.55 -5.67
CA ASP A 51 -9.63 14.51 -5.89
C ASP A 51 -10.28 14.40 -7.30
N GLN A 52 -9.80 13.46 -8.13
CA GLN A 52 -10.24 13.28 -9.53
C GLN A 52 -10.83 11.89 -9.79
N VAL A 53 -11.26 11.21 -8.76
CA VAL A 53 -11.93 9.92 -8.85
C VAL A 53 -13.01 9.83 -7.77
N THR A 54 -14.14 9.27 -8.13
CA THR A 54 -15.24 9.01 -7.20
C THR A 54 -15.23 7.53 -6.77
N LEU A 55 -15.89 7.23 -5.65
CA LEU A 55 -16.04 5.85 -5.17
C LEU A 55 -16.84 4.97 -6.16
N ASP A 56 -17.75 5.56 -6.93
CA ASP A 56 -18.54 4.82 -7.92
C ASP A 56 -17.69 4.46 -9.14
N GLU A 57 -16.85 5.40 -9.62
CA GLU A 57 -15.86 5.09 -10.66
C GLU A 57 -14.87 4.00 -10.22
N VAL A 58 -14.43 4.01 -8.96
CA VAL A 58 -13.58 2.93 -8.42
C VAL A 58 -14.33 1.61 -8.39
N ALA A 59 -15.62 1.62 -8.03
CA ALA A 59 -16.45 0.41 -8.05
C ALA A 59 -16.62 -0.14 -9.47
N GLU A 60 -16.80 0.71 -10.48
CA GLU A 60 -16.89 0.31 -11.90
C GLU A 60 -15.57 -0.27 -12.44
N MET A 61 -14.43 0.19 -11.93
CA MET A 61 -13.11 -0.33 -12.33
C MET A 61 -12.85 -1.76 -11.83
N HIS A 62 -13.52 -2.19 -10.76
CA HIS A 62 -13.29 -3.50 -10.12
C HIS A 62 -11.81 -3.81 -9.84
N PRO A 63 -11.06 -2.96 -9.12
CA PRO A 63 -9.64 -3.20 -8.88
C PRO A 63 -9.42 -4.46 -8.05
N ASP A 64 -8.47 -5.30 -8.48
CA ASP A 64 -8.04 -6.47 -7.70
C ASP A 64 -7.29 -6.04 -6.43
N ARG A 65 -6.61 -4.88 -6.49
CA ARG A 65 -5.84 -4.28 -5.38
C ARG A 65 -5.84 -2.77 -5.47
N ILE A 66 -5.65 -2.12 -4.33
CA ILE A 66 -5.55 -0.65 -4.23
C ILE A 66 -4.29 -0.27 -3.47
N CYS A 67 -3.53 0.70 -3.99
CA CYS A 67 -2.46 1.35 -3.26
C CYS A 67 -2.78 2.83 -3.05
N ILE A 68 -2.69 3.29 -1.81
CA ILE A 68 -2.85 4.71 -1.46
C ILE A 68 -1.45 5.27 -1.24
N SER A 69 -1.05 6.22 -2.09
CA SER A 69 0.31 6.76 -2.15
C SER A 69 0.66 7.63 -0.94
N PRO A 70 1.95 7.94 -0.76
CA PRO A 70 2.37 9.09 0.03
C PRO A 70 1.67 10.37 -0.43
N GLY A 71 1.72 11.42 0.40
CA GLY A 71 1.18 12.72 0.07
C GLY A 71 1.52 13.76 1.13
N PRO A 72 1.32 15.04 0.81
CA PRO A 72 1.44 16.13 1.77
C PRO A 72 0.24 16.20 2.71
N GLY A 73 0.38 16.94 3.81
CA GLY A 73 -0.70 17.23 4.74
C GLY A 73 -1.01 16.10 5.71
N THR A 74 -2.28 15.91 5.96
CA THR A 74 -2.86 14.98 6.93
C THR A 74 -3.89 14.06 6.27
N PRO A 75 -4.41 13.02 6.94
CA PRO A 75 -5.52 12.23 6.42
C PRO A 75 -6.74 13.04 5.99
N LEU A 76 -6.97 14.22 6.56
CA LEU A 76 -8.08 15.09 6.18
C LEU A 76 -7.87 15.75 4.80
N ASP A 77 -6.64 15.79 4.33
CA ASP A 77 -6.26 16.35 3.02
C ASP A 77 -6.15 15.27 1.93
N ALA A 78 -6.42 14.00 2.27
CA ALA A 78 -6.20 12.83 1.38
C ALA A 78 -7.37 12.55 0.41
N GLY A 79 -8.29 13.51 0.22
CA GLY A 79 -9.40 13.38 -0.73
C GLY A 79 -10.23 12.11 -0.49
N VAL A 80 -10.45 11.31 -1.54
CA VAL A 80 -11.27 10.09 -1.50
C VAL A 80 -10.64 8.94 -0.68
N SER A 81 -9.38 9.05 -0.27
CA SER A 81 -8.62 7.93 0.31
C SER A 81 -9.28 7.32 1.56
N ASN A 82 -9.82 8.15 2.44
CA ASN A 82 -10.47 7.70 3.68
C ASN A 82 -11.74 6.88 3.39
N ASP A 83 -12.62 7.43 2.57
CA ASP A 83 -13.88 6.77 2.20
C ASP A 83 -13.62 5.49 1.38
N LEU A 84 -12.56 5.50 0.57
CA LEU A 84 -12.13 4.35 -0.22
C LEU A 84 -11.69 3.19 0.70
N ILE A 85 -10.91 3.46 1.76
CA ILE A 85 -10.50 2.45 2.74
C ILE A 85 -11.73 1.83 3.39
N LEU A 86 -12.71 2.63 3.81
CA LEU A 86 -13.93 2.15 4.47
C LEU A 86 -14.82 1.35 3.51
N LYS A 87 -14.99 1.80 2.26
CA LYS A 87 -15.89 1.16 1.28
C LYS A 87 -15.32 -0.14 0.72
N PHE A 88 -14.03 -0.14 0.32
CA PHE A 88 -13.42 -1.27 -0.40
C PHE A 88 -12.55 -2.18 0.48
N GLY A 89 -12.01 -1.67 1.57
CA GLY A 89 -11.12 -2.43 2.46
C GLY A 89 -11.67 -3.76 2.98
N PRO A 90 -12.99 -3.93 3.22
CA PRO A 90 -13.54 -5.21 3.62
C PRO A 90 -13.36 -6.35 2.60
N SER A 91 -13.21 -6.04 1.31
CA SER A 91 -13.19 -7.03 0.21
C SER A 91 -11.99 -6.93 -0.72
N THR A 92 -11.34 -5.77 -0.80
CA THR A 92 -10.24 -5.50 -1.72
C THR A 92 -8.95 -5.26 -0.93
N PRO A 93 -7.84 -5.95 -1.24
CA PRO A 93 -6.55 -5.69 -0.61
C PRO A 93 -6.10 -4.24 -0.80
N ILE A 94 -5.77 -3.57 0.31
CA ILE A 94 -5.31 -2.17 0.32
C ILE A 94 -3.93 -2.08 0.97
N LEU A 95 -3.00 -1.39 0.29
CA LEU A 95 -1.73 -0.96 0.84
C LEU A 95 -1.72 0.57 0.98
N GLY A 96 -1.58 1.08 2.19
CA GLY A 96 -1.33 2.49 2.45
C GLY A 96 0.15 2.77 2.66
N VAL A 97 0.71 3.75 1.95
CA VAL A 97 2.11 4.17 2.08
C VAL A 97 2.17 5.59 2.64
N CYS A 98 2.90 5.80 3.71
CA CYS A 98 3.11 7.07 4.41
C CYS A 98 1.78 7.78 4.75
N LEU A 99 1.29 8.74 3.97
CA LEU A 99 -0.04 9.34 4.16
C LEU A 99 -1.15 8.27 4.09
N GLY A 100 -1.07 7.32 3.16
CA GLY A 100 -2.03 6.21 3.08
C GLY A 100 -2.05 5.33 4.33
N HIS A 101 -0.91 5.09 4.95
CA HIS A 101 -0.82 4.41 6.26
C HIS A 101 -1.50 5.23 7.37
N GLN A 102 -1.30 6.55 7.37
CA GLN A 102 -1.95 7.45 8.33
C GLN A 102 -3.46 7.50 8.12
N CYS A 103 -3.93 7.46 6.86
CA CYS A 103 -5.35 7.32 6.55
C CYS A 103 -5.94 6.04 7.14
N ILE A 104 -5.23 4.90 7.05
CA ILE A 104 -5.67 3.64 7.69
C ILE A 104 -5.79 3.83 9.20
N GLY A 105 -4.78 4.38 9.87
CA GLY A 105 -4.86 4.67 11.30
C GLY A 105 -6.07 5.55 11.65
N HIS A 106 -6.27 6.63 10.88
CA HIS A 106 -7.31 7.63 11.11
C HIS A 106 -8.73 7.08 10.95
N VAL A 107 -9.04 6.37 9.86
CA VAL A 107 -10.42 5.94 9.57
C VAL A 107 -10.96 4.90 10.56
N PHE A 108 -10.07 4.18 11.24
CA PHE A 108 -10.45 3.25 12.31
C PHE A 108 -10.41 3.89 13.70
N GLY A 109 -10.13 5.21 13.81
CA GLY A 109 -10.23 5.98 15.06
C GLY A 109 -8.89 6.27 15.75
N GLY A 110 -7.76 5.90 15.16
CA GLY A 110 -6.43 6.27 15.64
C GLY A 110 -6.11 7.75 15.40
N GLU A 111 -5.37 8.36 16.32
CA GLU A 111 -4.91 9.74 16.17
C GLU A 111 -3.63 9.81 15.37
N VAL A 112 -3.58 10.74 14.40
CA VAL A 112 -2.36 11.07 13.66
C VAL A 112 -1.79 12.36 14.26
N VAL A 113 -0.56 12.26 14.76
CA VAL A 113 0.08 13.32 15.54
C VAL A 113 1.46 13.63 14.99
N ARG A 114 2.01 14.78 15.43
CA ARG A 114 3.38 15.15 15.10
C ARG A 114 4.35 14.18 15.77
N ALA A 115 5.29 13.65 14.98
CA ALA A 115 6.37 12.82 15.50
C ALA A 115 7.35 13.67 16.35
N ASP A 116 7.94 13.08 17.38
CA ASP A 116 8.96 13.74 18.20
C ASP A 116 10.18 14.16 17.38
N ARG A 117 10.43 13.45 16.28
CA ARG A 117 11.52 13.72 15.34
C ARG A 117 10.99 13.81 13.92
N ILE A 118 11.33 14.89 13.24
CA ILE A 118 11.08 15.03 11.80
C ILE A 118 12.08 14.15 11.05
N MET A 119 11.54 13.23 10.24
CA MET A 119 12.35 12.37 9.38
C MET A 119 12.25 12.87 7.94
N HIS A 120 13.41 13.20 7.35
CA HIS A 120 13.47 13.69 5.96
C HIS A 120 14.64 13.03 5.24
N GLY A 121 14.35 12.00 4.45
CA GLY A 121 15.34 11.27 3.65
C GLY A 121 16.35 10.46 4.46
N LYS A 122 16.03 10.13 5.70
CA LYS A 122 16.90 9.31 6.57
C LYS A 122 16.39 7.88 6.60
N THR A 123 17.29 6.92 6.67
CA THR A 123 16.95 5.52 6.92
C THR A 123 16.85 5.23 8.40
N SER A 124 16.11 4.21 8.74
CA SER A 124 16.01 3.64 10.08
C SER A 124 15.87 2.12 9.98
N PRO A 125 16.46 1.36 10.92
CA PRO A 125 16.16 -0.05 11.05
C PRO A 125 14.70 -0.23 11.49
N ILE A 126 13.98 -1.06 10.75
CA ILE A 126 12.57 -1.41 11.00
C ILE A 126 12.52 -2.85 11.49
N VAL A 127 12.00 -3.04 12.71
CA VAL A 127 11.69 -4.34 13.28
C VAL A 127 10.25 -4.69 12.92
N HIS A 128 9.98 -5.94 12.54
CA HIS A 128 8.67 -6.36 12.06
C HIS A 128 8.31 -7.80 12.47
N GLU A 129 7.04 -8.18 12.34
CA GLU A 129 6.54 -9.51 12.74
C GLU A 129 6.85 -10.63 11.72
N GLY A 130 7.32 -10.30 10.51
CA GLY A 130 7.67 -11.28 9.48
C GLY A 130 6.48 -11.84 8.70
N ASP A 131 5.31 -11.23 8.80
CA ASP A 131 4.08 -11.66 8.10
C ASP A 131 3.52 -10.58 7.15
N GLY A 132 2.52 -10.94 6.34
CA GLY A 132 1.92 -10.04 5.37
C GLY A 132 2.93 -9.48 4.39
N VAL A 133 2.99 -8.16 4.26
CA VAL A 133 3.95 -7.47 3.38
C VAL A 133 5.41 -7.64 3.82
N PHE A 134 5.66 -8.01 5.08
CA PHE A 134 7.00 -8.22 5.65
C PHE A 134 7.52 -9.66 5.49
N ARG A 135 6.75 -10.56 4.87
CA ARG A 135 7.15 -11.96 4.69
C ARG A 135 8.49 -12.06 3.97
N THR A 136 9.40 -12.87 4.51
CA THR A 136 10.74 -13.14 3.96
C THR A 136 11.71 -11.95 3.94
N LEU A 137 11.33 -10.80 4.51
CA LEU A 137 12.27 -9.70 4.66
C LEU A 137 13.25 -9.95 5.81
N PRO A 138 14.50 -9.45 5.72
CA PRO A 138 15.41 -9.42 6.85
C PRO A 138 14.79 -8.65 8.03
N ASN A 139 15.08 -9.08 9.26
CA ASN A 139 14.55 -8.41 10.45
C ASN A 139 15.68 -8.11 11.44
N PRO A 140 16.05 -6.85 11.67
CA PRO A 140 15.50 -5.64 11.02
C PRO A 140 15.98 -5.43 9.57
N PHE A 141 15.31 -4.53 8.83
CA PHE A 141 15.80 -4.02 7.56
C PHE A 141 15.78 -2.48 7.54
N GLU A 142 16.63 -1.88 6.70
CA GLU A 142 16.70 -0.43 6.56
C GLU A 142 15.62 0.10 5.63
N ALA A 143 14.87 1.13 6.07
CA ALA A 143 13.85 1.80 5.28
C ALA A 143 13.94 3.32 5.38
N THR A 144 13.66 3.98 4.26
CA THR A 144 13.67 5.44 4.14
C THR A 144 12.40 6.06 4.72
N ARG A 145 12.57 7.12 5.48
CA ARG A 145 11.48 7.84 6.13
C ARG A 145 11.46 9.30 5.68
N TYR A 146 10.26 9.79 5.30
CA TYR A 146 9.97 11.19 4.92
C TYR A 146 8.68 11.65 5.58
N HIS A 147 8.61 11.69 6.92
CA HIS A 147 7.38 12.05 7.60
C HIS A 147 7.63 12.91 8.83
N SER A 148 6.70 13.82 9.09
CA SER A 148 6.58 14.61 10.32
C SER A 148 5.42 14.18 11.19
N LEU A 149 4.53 13.32 10.67
CA LEU A 149 3.36 12.79 11.36
C LEU A 149 3.50 11.27 11.51
N ILE A 150 2.88 10.72 12.56
CA ILE A 150 2.80 9.30 12.86
C ILE A 150 1.43 8.96 13.44
N VAL A 151 1.01 7.71 13.32
CA VAL A 151 -0.13 7.19 14.08
C VAL A 151 0.30 7.01 15.54
N ARG A 152 -0.45 7.61 16.48
CA ARG A 152 -0.17 7.52 17.91
C ARG A 152 -0.48 6.12 18.43
N ARG A 153 0.49 5.51 19.13
CA ARG A 153 0.37 4.14 19.67
C ARG A 153 -0.75 4.02 20.68
N GLU A 154 -0.88 4.99 21.58
CA GLU A 154 -1.84 4.99 22.69
C GLU A 154 -3.30 5.11 22.23
N SER A 155 -3.51 5.62 21.02
CA SER A 155 -4.85 5.75 20.41
C SER A 155 -5.16 4.66 19.40
N LEU A 156 -4.26 3.67 19.23
CA LEU A 156 -4.47 2.63 18.22
C LEU A 156 -5.72 1.82 18.52
N PRO A 157 -6.71 1.79 17.60
CA PRO A 157 -7.96 1.06 17.83
C PRO A 157 -7.74 -0.46 17.80
N PRO A 158 -8.61 -1.24 18.48
CA PRO A 158 -8.45 -2.69 18.60
C PRO A 158 -8.58 -3.45 17.28
N GLU A 159 -9.18 -2.84 16.26
CA GLU A 159 -9.29 -3.39 14.90
C GLU A 159 -7.96 -3.46 14.17
N LEU A 160 -6.99 -2.63 14.57
CA LEU A 160 -5.66 -2.58 14.00
C LEU A 160 -4.64 -3.28 14.89
N GLU A 161 -3.59 -3.79 14.27
CA GLU A 161 -2.41 -4.30 14.95
C GLU A 161 -1.14 -3.71 14.36
N ILE A 162 -0.14 -3.54 15.22
CA ILE A 162 1.18 -3.06 14.81
C ILE A 162 1.96 -4.24 14.25
N THR A 163 2.45 -4.10 13.02
CA THR A 163 3.21 -5.14 12.32
C THR A 163 4.68 -4.78 12.13
N ALA A 164 5.02 -3.50 12.32
CA ALA A 164 6.41 -3.03 12.30
C ALA A 164 6.59 -1.75 13.13
N GLU A 165 7.79 -1.58 13.67
CA GLU A 165 8.14 -0.40 14.49
C GLU A 165 9.63 -0.07 14.44
N THR A 166 9.98 1.14 14.86
CA THR A 166 11.37 1.51 15.15
C THR A 166 11.78 1.06 16.55
N ALA A 167 13.08 1.08 16.84
CA ALA A 167 13.59 0.83 18.20
C ALA A 167 13.06 1.82 19.25
N GLN A 168 12.54 2.97 18.84
CA GLN A 168 11.92 3.98 19.71
C GLN A 168 10.41 3.76 19.90
N GLY A 169 9.84 2.72 19.28
CA GLY A 169 8.42 2.38 19.38
C GLY A 169 7.50 3.20 18.47
N GLU A 170 8.04 3.94 17.50
CA GLU A 170 7.22 4.58 16.48
C GLU A 170 6.62 3.53 15.55
N ILE A 171 5.32 3.58 15.32
CA ILE A 171 4.61 2.64 14.45
C ILE A 171 5.07 2.83 13.01
N MET A 172 5.59 1.78 12.40
CA MET A 172 6.07 1.75 11.02
C MET A 172 5.28 0.79 10.12
N GLY A 173 4.44 -0.04 10.70
CA GLY A 173 3.53 -0.92 9.98
C GLY A 173 2.25 -1.16 10.76
N LEU A 174 1.13 -1.19 10.05
CA LEU A 174 -0.20 -1.51 10.56
C LEU A 174 -0.87 -2.56 9.68
N ARG A 175 -1.73 -3.37 10.28
CA ARG A 175 -2.62 -4.29 9.59
C ARG A 175 -3.99 -4.29 10.26
N HIS A 176 -5.06 -4.36 9.46
CA HIS A 176 -6.39 -4.61 10.00
C HIS A 176 -6.55 -6.11 10.31
N ARG A 177 -7.10 -6.45 11.47
CA ARG A 177 -7.18 -7.84 11.98
C ARG A 177 -8.08 -8.76 11.14
N ARG A 178 -9.05 -8.22 10.39
CA ARG A 178 -10.04 -9.00 9.62
C ARG A 178 -10.04 -8.67 8.15
N TYR A 179 -9.73 -7.43 7.78
CA TYR A 179 -9.76 -6.98 6.40
C TYR A 179 -8.36 -7.03 5.77
N PRO A 180 -8.23 -7.22 4.47
CA PRO A 180 -6.93 -7.27 3.79
C PRO A 180 -6.32 -5.86 3.62
N ILE A 181 -6.23 -5.11 4.71
CA ILE A 181 -5.70 -3.75 4.74
C ILE A 181 -4.37 -3.77 5.48
N GLN A 182 -3.33 -3.24 4.85
CA GLN A 182 -1.99 -3.07 5.41
C GLN A 182 -1.47 -1.67 5.13
N GLY A 183 -0.63 -1.15 6.01
CA GLY A 183 -0.02 0.15 5.84
C GLY A 183 1.42 0.17 6.31
N VAL A 184 2.26 0.93 5.63
CA VAL A 184 3.66 1.20 6.03
C VAL A 184 3.91 2.69 6.09
N GLN A 185 4.54 3.16 7.18
CA GLN A 185 4.83 4.59 7.39
C GLN A 185 6.06 5.05 6.60
N PHE A 186 6.97 4.15 6.29
CA PHE A 186 8.16 4.40 5.49
C PHE A 186 7.88 4.29 3.99
N HIS A 187 8.88 4.59 3.16
CA HIS A 187 8.78 4.64 1.70
C HIS A 187 9.42 3.41 1.05
N PRO A 188 8.65 2.36 0.70
CA PRO A 188 9.17 1.17 0.02
C PRO A 188 9.64 1.46 -1.41
N GLU A 189 9.17 2.54 -2.03
CA GLU A 189 9.54 2.97 -3.38
C GLU A 189 10.85 3.76 -3.43
N SER A 190 11.42 4.08 -2.27
CA SER A 190 12.72 4.74 -2.22
C SER A 190 13.84 3.78 -2.56
N ILE A 191 14.79 4.21 -3.38
CA ILE A 191 15.99 3.43 -3.74
C ILE A 191 16.81 3.02 -2.51
N MET A 192 16.75 3.80 -1.43
CA MET A 192 17.45 3.51 -0.18
C MET A 192 16.71 2.49 0.70
N THR A 193 15.50 2.09 0.33
CA THR A 193 14.77 0.98 0.96
C THR A 193 15.04 -0.30 0.17
N GLY A 194 16.18 -0.95 0.44
CA GLY A 194 16.66 -2.08 -0.36
C GLY A 194 15.68 -3.26 -0.50
N MET A 195 14.79 -3.45 0.50
CA MET A 195 13.76 -4.49 0.50
C MET A 195 12.41 -4.01 -0.06
N GLY A 196 12.30 -2.78 -0.55
CA GLY A 196 11.05 -2.19 -0.97
C GLY A 196 10.32 -2.96 -2.07
N LYS A 197 11.01 -3.39 -3.12
CA LYS A 197 10.41 -4.23 -4.19
C LYS A 197 9.89 -5.57 -3.66
N GLN A 198 10.61 -6.20 -2.74
CA GLN A 198 10.16 -7.47 -2.15
C GLN A 198 8.90 -7.26 -1.30
N LEU A 199 8.81 -6.15 -0.55
CA LEU A 199 7.62 -5.76 0.20
C LEU A 199 6.42 -5.58 -0.73
N LEU A 200 6.58 -4.83 -1.82
CA LEU A 200 5.53 -4.60 -2.81
C LEU A 200 5.11 -5.90 -3.53
N LEU A 201 6.07 -6.78 -3.84
CA LEU A 201 5.78 -8.12 -4.37
C LEU A 201 4.98 -8.97 -3.39
N ASN A 202 5.28 -8.89 -2.08
CA ASN A 202 4.52 -9.59 -1.06
C ASN A 202 3.06 -9.09 -1.04
N PHE A 203 2.84 -7.78 -1.15
CA PHE A 203 1.50 -7.22 -1.26
C PHE A 203 0.75 -7.73 -2.50
N LEU A 204 1.40 -7.86 -3.65
CA LEU A 204 0.77 -8.44 -4.86
C LEU A 204 0.37 -9.90 -4.70
N LYS A 205 0.89 -10.60 -3.69
CA LYS A 205 0.62 -12.01 -3.41
C LYS A 205 -0.35 -12.26 -2.25
N THR A 206 -0.85 -11.15 -1.63
CA THR A 206 -1.85 -11.24 -0.54
C THR A 206 -3.25 -11.56 -1.04
#